data_d925a181e9e367146d92f1a5b415f957
#
_entry.id   d925a181e9e367146d92f1a5b415f957
#
_cell.length_a   1.000
_cell.length_b   1.000
_cell.length_c   1.000
_cell.angle_alpha   90.00
_cell.angle_beta   90.00
_cell.angle_gamma   90.00
#
_symmetry.space_group_name_H-M   'P 1'
#
loop_
_entity.id
_entity.type
_entity.pdbx_description
1 polymer ?
#
loop_
_entity_poly.entity_id
_entity_poly.type
_entity_poly.pdbx_seq_one_letter_code
_entity_poly.pdbx_strand_id
1 'polypeptide(L)'
;MFAIVKVLISAVIIGAVTEIAKRSPTYGGIIAALPLVSLLSLIWISIQGEQTQNLSKFVFGVLKGFPATIILLLIVAMSLRAYISLSLSIVLGICGWGIFLVIQNFVFN
;
A
#
# COMPACT_ATOMS: atom_id res chain seq x y z
N MET A 1 1.15 -24.51 -7.13
CA MET A 1 -0.21 -24.23 -7.61
C MET A 1 -0.91 -23.15 -6.79
N PHE A 2 -0.85 -23.23 -5.46
CA PHE A 2 -1.46 -22.25 -4.58
C PHE A 2 -0.92 -20.84 -4.84
N ALA A 3 0.40 -20.69 -5.03
CA ALA A 3 1.02 -19.41 -5.30
C ALA A 3 0.51 -18.77 -6.60
N ILE A 4 0.26 -19.60 -7.62
CA ILE A 4 -0.24 -19.12 -8.91
C ILE A 4 -1.67 -18.60 -8.76
N VAL A 5 -2.52 -19.33 -8.04
CA VAL A 5 -3.91 -18.92 -7.79
C VAL A 5 -3.94 -17.59 -7.05
N LYS A 6 -3.11 -17.47 -6.02
CA LYS A 6 -3.00 -16.26 -5.21
C LYS A 6 -2.63 -15.06 -6.07
N VAL A 7 -1.62 -15.20 -6.91
CA VAL A 7 -1.15 -14.12 -7.79
C VAL A 7 -2.23 -13.72 -8.80
N LEU A 8 -2.90 -14.71 -9.41
CA LEU A 8 -3.92 -14.43 -10.41
C LEU A 8 -5.12 -13.68 -9.82
N ILE A 9 -5.60 -14.11 -8.66
CA ILE A 9 -6.74 -13.45 -8.01
C ILE A 9 -6.36 -12.03 -7.62
N SER A 10 -5.18 -11.84 -7.05
CA SER A 10 -4.71 -10.51 -6.66
C SER A 10 -4.56 -9.59 -7.86
N ALA A 11 -4.04 -10.11 -8.97
CA ALA A 11 -3.88 -9.34 -10.19
C ALA A 11 -5.23 -8.90 -10.76
N VAL A 12 -6.26 -9.76 -10.72
CA VAL A 12 -7.59 -9.42 -11.18
C VAL A 12 -8.17 -8.27 -10.35
N ILE A 13 -7.99 -8.32 -9.05
CA ILE A 13 -8.50 -7.27 -8.15
C ILE A 13 -7.81 -5.94 -8.45
N ILE A 14 -6.50 -5.94 -8.61
CA ILE A 14 -5.75 -4.71 -8.93
C ILE A 14 -6.17 -4.17 -10.29
N GLY A 15 -6.37 -5.05 -11.27
CA GLY A 15 -6.85 -4.65 -12.58
C GLY A 15 -8.22 -4.01 -12.54
N ALA A 16 -9.13 -4.56 -11.72
CA ALA A 16 -10.47 -4.00 -11.56
C ALA A 16 -10.42 -2.60 -10.93
N VAL A 17 -9.58 -2.42 -9.90
CA VAL A 17 -9.41 -1.11 -9.27
C VAL A 17 -8.86 -0.09 -10.27
N THR A 18 -7.91 -0.49 -11.08
CA THR A 18 -7.33 0.38 -12.11
C THR A 18 -8.37 0.83 -13.12
N GLU A 19 -9.25 -0.09 -13.56
CA GLU A 19 -10.32 0.26 -14.49
C GLU A 19 -11.33 1.23 -13.87
N ILE A 20 -11.67 1.04 -12.61
CA ILE A 20 -12.55 1.97 -11.91
C ILE A 20 -11.88 3.36 -11.82
N ALA A 21 -10.57 3.40 -11.56
CA ALA A 21 -9.83 4.65 -11.47
C ALA A 21 -9.78 5.40 -12.79
N LYS A 22 -9.77 4.68 -13.92
CA LYS A 22 -9.79 5.32 -15.24
C LYS A 22 -11.13 6.02 -15.50
N ARG A 23 -12.23 5.41 -15.06
CA ARG A 23 -13.57 5.95 -15.28
C ARG A 23 -13.96 7.00 -14.25
N SER A 24 -13.54 6.80 -13.01
CA SER A 24 -13.82 7.70 -11.90
C SER A 24 -12.61 7.77 -10.98
N PRO A 25 -11.69 8.72 -11.24
CA PRO A 25 -10.44 8.79 -10.46
C PRO A 25 -10.66 8.91 -8.96
N THR A 26 -11.66 9.70 -8.54
CA THR A 26 -11.93 9.90 -7.12
C THR A 26 -12.36 8.61 -6.44
N TYR A 27 -13.32 7.88 -7.03
CA TYR A 27 -13.78 6.63 -6.44
C TYR A 27 -12.73 5.53 -6.53
N GLY A 28 -12.00 5.49 -7.65
CA GLY A 28 -10.89 4.55 -7.78
C GLY A 28 -9.84 4.79 -6.73
N GLY A 29 -9.53 6.06 -6.44
CA GLY A 29 -8.59 6.41 -5.39
C GLY A 29 -9.07 6.00 -4.01
N ILE A 30 -10.36 6.20 -3.72
CA ILE A 30 -10.93 5.80 -2.44
C ILE A 30 -10.82 4.29 -2.24
N ILE A 31 -11.14 3.51 -3.28
CA ILE A 31 -11.03 2.05 -3.21
C ILE A 31 -9.57 1.63 -3.07
N ALA A 32 -8.67 2.29 -3.80
CA ALA A 32 -7.24 1.99 -3.73
C ALA A 32 -6.65 2.35 -2.37
N ALA A 33 -7.29 3.24 -1.61
CA ALA A 33 -6.84 3.57 -0.26
C ALA A 33 -7.06 2.41 0.71
N LEU A 34 -7.97 1.49 0.41
CA LEU A 34 -8.07 0.27 1.19
C LEU A 34 -6.76 -0.50 1.07
N PRO A 35 -6.24 -1.04 2.16
CA PRO A 35 -4.98 -1.79 2.10
C PRO A 35 -5.20 -3.17 1.49
N LEU A 36 -5.52 -3.20 0.19
CA LEU A 36 -5.92 -4.43 -0.49
C LEU A 36 -4.83 -5.48 -0.48
N VAL A 37 -3.58 -5.08 -0.76
CA VAL A 37 -2.47 -6.03 -0.77
C VAL A 37 -2.28 -6.62 0.63
N SER A 38 -2.39 -5.78 1.66
CA SER A 38 -2.23 -6.23 3.04
C SER A 38 -3.34 -7.19 3.46
N LEU A 39 -4.59 -6.87 3.11
CA LEU A 39 -5.73 -7.73 3.44
C LEU A 39 -5.66 -9.05 2.69
N LEU A 40 -5.31 -9.01 1.40
CA LEU A 40 -5.14 -10.23 0.61
C LEU A 40 -4.03 -11.10 1.18
N SER A 41 -2.91 -10.48 1.55
CA SER A 41 -1.80 -11.21 2.16
C SER A 41 -2.22 -11.85 3.48
N LEU A 42 -2.98 -11.11 4.30
CA LEU A 42 -3.48 -11.63 5.57
C LEU A 42 -4.37 -12.86 5.36
N ILE A 43 -5.28 -12.78 4.39
CA ILE A 43 -6.18 -13.90 4.07
C ILE A 43 -5.36 -15.13 3.64
N TRP A 44 -4.40 -14.95 2.75
CA TRP A 44 -3.59 -16.05 2.24
C TRP A 44 -2.72 -16.67 3.32
N ILE A 45 -2.12 -15.85 4.19
CA ILE A 45 -1.31 -16.35 5.30
C ILE A 45 -2.19 -17.16 6.26
N SER A 46 -3.42 -16.69 6.52
CA SER A 46 -4.36 -17.40 7.37
C SER A 46 -4.74 -18.77 6.79
N ILE A 47 -5.02 -18.79 5.48
CA ILE A 47 -5.38 -20.05 4.79
C ILE A 47 -4.23 -21.04 4.82
N GLN A 48 -2.98 -20.55 4.78
CA GLN A 48 -1.80 -21.36 4.83
C GLN A 48 -1.48 -21.90 6.23
N GLY A 49 -2.32 -21.58 7.21
CA GLY A 49 -2.23 -22.19 8.54
C GLY A 49 -1.42 -21.39 9.56
N GLU A 50 -1.14 -20.12 9.29
CA GLU A 50 -0.40 -19.30 10.23
C GLU A 50 -1.21 -19.01 11.48
N GLN A 51 -0.53 -18.89 12.62
CA GLN A 51 -1.18 -18.66 13.91
C GLN A 51 -1.73 -17.22 14.02
N THR A 52 -2.82 -17.09 14.77
CA THR A 52 -3.46 -15.79 15.00
C THR A 52 -2.49 -14.75 15.55
N GLN A 53 -1.56 -15.16 16.41
CA GLN A 53 -0.57 -14.25 16.96
C GLN A 53 0.30 -13.62 15.88
N ASN A 54 0.73 -14.41 14.90
CA ASN A 54 1.53 -13.90 13.78
C ASN A 54 0.71 -13.06 12.83
N LEU A 55 -0.57 -13.38 12.66
CA LEU A 55 -1.48 -12.57 11.87
C LEU A 55 -1.64 -11.18 12.50
N SER A 56 -1.78 -11.13 13.82
CA SER A 56 -1.88 -9.87 14.54
C SER A 56 -0.62 -9.03 14.38
N LYS A 57 0.56 -9.64 14.47
CA LYS A 57 1.83 -8.95 14.27
C LYS A 57 1.91 -8.34 12.88
N PHE A 58 1.43 -9.06 11.87
CA PHE A 58 1.41 -8.57 10.50
C PHE A 58 0.54 -7.31 10.39
N VAL A 59 -0.66 -7.34 10.96
CA VAL A 59 -1.57 -6.20 10.91
C VAL A 59 -0.98 -4.99 11.62
N PHE A 60 -0.38 -5.19 12.80
CA PHE A 60 0.29 -4.10 13.51
C PHE A 60 1.46 -3.54 12.71
N GLY A 61 2.17 -4.39 11.97
CA GLY A 61 3.22 -3.91 11.06
C GLY A 61 2.67 -2.99 9.98
N VAL A 62 1.53 -3.35 9.40
CA VAL A 62 0.86 -2.51 8.41
C VAL A 62 0.47 -1.17 9.03
N LEU A 63 -0.08 -1.18 10.24
CA LEU A 63 -0.45 0.04 10.94
C LEU A 63 0.75 0.96 11.18
N LYS A 64 1.89 0.39 11.52
CA LYS A 64 3.12 1.17 11.74
C LYS A 64 3.62 1.82 10.45
N GLY A 65 3.30 1.23 9.31
CA GLY A 65 3.70 1.79 8.02
C GLY A 65 2.77 2.87 7.49
N PHE A 66 1.56 3.01 8.05
CA PHE A 66 0.57 3.96 7.54
C PHE A 66 1.02 5.42 7.61
N PRO A 67 1.60 5.91 8.73
CA PRO A 67 2.04 7.31 8.75
C PRO A 67 3.04 7.63 7.65
N ALA A 68 3.98 6.74 7.38
CA ALA A 68 4.93 6.93 6.29
C ALA A 68 4.25 6.90 4.93
N THR A 69 3.24 6.05 4.76
CA THR A 69 2.47 5.96 3.51
C THR A 69 1.68 7.25 3.27
N ILE A 70 1.11 7.84 4.32
CA ILE A 70 0.42 9.12 4.21
C ILE A 70 1.38 10.20 3.73
N ILE A 71 2.59 10.25 4.27
CA ILE A 71 3.62 11.19 3.84
C ILE A 71 3.97 10.98 2.36
N LEU A 72 4.15 9.71 1.96
CA LEU A 72 4.47 9.37 0.57
C LEU A 72 3.37 9.90 -0.38
N LEU A 73 2.12 9.59 -0.07
CA LEU A 73 1.00 9.99 -0.91
C LEU A 73 0.85 11.50 -0.97
N LEU A 74 1.09 12.17 0.15
CA LEU A 74 1.03 13.63 0.19
C LEU A 74 2.10 14.25 -0.70
N ILE A 75 3.33 13.73 -0.64
CA ILE A 75 4.42 14.21 -1.49
C ILE A 75 4.09 13.99 -2.96
N VAL A 76 3.58 12.81 -3.32
CA VAL A 76 3.22 12.51 -4.70
C VAL A 76 2.10 13.43 -5.18
N ALA A 77 1.07 13.63 -4.36
CA ALA A 77 -0.05 14.46 -4.72
C ALA A 77 0.37 15.92 -4.93
N MET A 78 1.17 16.46 -4.03
CA MET A 78 1.64 17.84 -4.15
C MET A 78 2.58 18.02 -5.34
N SER A 79 3.44 17.02 -5.59
CA SER A 79 4.35 17.06 -6.74
C SER A 79 3.59 17.04 -8.05
N LEU A 80 2.58 16.19 -8.18
CA LEU A 80 1.76 16.14 -9.38
C LEU A 80 0.98 17.45 -9.56
N ARG A 81 0.54 18.05 -8.49
CA ARG A 81 -0.16 19.32 -8.53
C ARG A 81 0.73 20.45 -9.01
N ALA A 82 2.02 20.35 -8.76
CA ALA A 82 3.03 21.30 -9.22
C ALA A 82 3.54 20.98 -10.63
N TYR A 83 2.87 20.06 -11.32
CA TYR A 83 3.22 19.63 -12.69
C TYR A 83 4.58 18.96 -12.80
N ILE A 84 5.08 18.37 -11.72
CA ILE A 84 6.28 17.54 -11.74
C ILE A 84 5.93 16.20 -12.37
N SER A 85 6.84 15.60 -13.12
CA SER A 85 6.58 14.32 -13.80
C SER A 85 6.22 13.24 -12.79
N LEU A 86 5.42 12.26 -13.23
CA LEU A 86 5.00 11.16 -12.38
C LEU A 86 6.20 10.38 -11.83
N SER A 87 7.18 10.09 -12.69
CA SER A 87 8.36 9.33 -12.26
C SER A 87 9.11 10.04 -11.14
N LEU A 88 9.34 11.34 -11.29
CA LEU A 88 10.04 12.13 -10.27
C LEU A 88 9.19 12.24 -9.00
N SER A 89 7.89 12.40 -9.13
CA SER A 89 6.97 12.47 -7.99
C SER A 89 7.05 11.20 -7.16
N ILE A 90 7.06 10.03 -7.81
CA ILE A 90 7.15 8.74 -7.13
C ILE A 90 8.49 8.60 -6.41
N VAL A 91 9.59 8.99 -7.08
CA VAL A 91 10.92 8.94 -6.47
C VAL A 91 10.98 9.82 -5.22
N LEU A 92 10.46 11.05 -5.31
CA LEU A 92 10.41 11.95 -4.17
C LEU A 92 9.58 11.38 -3.03
N GLY A 93 8.42 10.78 -3.38
CA GLY A 93 7.56 10.15 -2.38
C GLY A 93 8.23 9.01 -1.67
N ILE A 94 8.91 8.13 -2.41
CA ILE A 94 9.60 6.99 -1.82
C ILE A 94 10.75 7.45 -0.92
N CYS A 95 11.48 8.48 -1.33
CA CYS A 95 12.54 9.04 -0.50
C CYS A 95 11.99 9.59 0.82
N GLY A 96 10.89 10.33 0.76
CA GLY A 96 10.24 10.86 1.96
C GLY A 96 9.71 9.76 2.87
N TRP A 97 9.14 8.72 2.27
CA TRP A 97 8.65 7.55 2.99
C TRP A 97 9.78 6.86 3.76
N GLY A 98 10.90 6.62 3.09
CA GLY A 98 12.06 5.97 3.73
C GLY A 98 12.65 6.82 4.84
N ILE A 99 12.80 8.12 4.62
CA ILE A 99 13.31 9.04 5.63
C ILE A 99 12.38 9.06 6.85
N PHE A 100 11.07 9.12 6.62
CA PHE A 100 10.10 9.13 7.71
C PHE A 100 10.16 7.84 8.53
N LEU A 101 10.30 6.68 7.87
CA LEU A 101 10.43 5.41 8.58
C LEU A 101 11.67 5.36 9.46
N VAL A 102 12.79 5.88 8.97
CA VAL A 102 14.03 5.94 9.76
C VAL A 102 13.82 6.82 10.98
N ILE A 103 13.23 7.99 10.80
CA ILE A 103 12.96 8.91 11.90
C ILE A 103 11.99 8.28 12.90
N GLN A 104 10.94 7.65 12.41
CA GLN A 104 9.94 6.98 13.26
C GLN A 104 10.59 5.89 14.10
N ASN A 105 11.48 5.10 13.51
CA ASN A 105 12.17 4.05 14.20
C ASN A 105 13.05 4.60 15.33
N PHE A 106 13.73 5.72 15.09
CA PHE A 106 14.55 6.37 16.11
C PHE A 106 13.72 6.96 17.25
N VAL A 107 12.57 7.56 16.91
CA VAL A 107 11.74 8.25 17.90
C VAL A 107 10.95 7.26 18.76
N PHE A 108 10.44 6.17 18.16
CA PHE A 108 9.54 5.24 18.85
C PHE A 108 10.22 3.94 19.30
N ASN A 109 11.51 3.82 19.11
CA ASN A 109 12.31 2.74 19.69
C ASN A 109 13.27 3.31 20.74
#